data_7dd4bd0f5f2ad9dfc43489b00dc251a4
#
_entry.id   7dd4bd0f5f2ad9dfc43489b00dc251a4
#
_cell.length_a   1.000
_cell.length_b   1.000
_cell.length_c   1.000
_cell.angle_alpha   90.00
_cell.angle_beta   90.00
_cell.angle_gamma   90.00
#
_symmetry.space_group_name_H-M   'P 1'
#
loop_
_entity.id
_entity.type
_entity.pdbx_description
1 polymer ?
#
loop_
_entity_poly.entity_id
_entity_poly.type
_entity_poly.pdbx_seq_one_letter_code
_entity_poly.pdbx_strand_id
1 'polypeptide(L)'
;LNLVQYYQKNKNGQIKQIEKEKNTLKKKKMKKKLLFLVAAFALFVPSVLAAEPNYDASVKAFFANGTPVTVEARTDGQDGALIKWDGGEKAVPADTSVFGGSHESDEKLATTSVTVNGGTLNNVFGGGLHKSSVGTSTVIINGGKFKGFIQGGGAASYSGSTCHNPWYEGAKENATTVVDNANVIINGGEIEKDVFGGGEGISYTKKASVTVAKSFTGNIRYLTLGGSNGYTDDATALLLGGKIKVLQSVNRGFMETAEITVNGAEIENAYASAEGDNQKLGVNKKAVINIISGKVE
;
A
#
# COMPACT_ATOMS: atom_id res chain seq x y z
N LEU A 1 -39.54 -47.42 -42.72
CA LEU A 1 -39.90 -46.19 -41.98
C LEU A 1 -40.80 -45.34 -42.87
N ASN A 2 -42.05 -45.09 -42.37
CA ASN A 2 -43.10 -44.43 -43.11
C ASN A 2 -42.72 -42.95 -43.35
N LEU A 3 -42.86 -42.46 -44.60
CA LEU A 3 -42.49 -41.06 -44.94
C LEU A 3 -43.05 -40.00 -43.97
N VAL A 4 -44.23 -40.29 -43.38
CA VAL A 4 -44.85 -39.41 -42.40
C VAL A 4 -44.01 -39.29 -41.12
N GLN A 5 -43.38 -40.37 -40.66
CA GLN A 5 -42.51 -40.33 -39.48
C GLN A 5 -41.20 -39.59 -39.74
N TYR A 6 -40.69 -39.67 -40.97
CA TYR A 6 -39.51 -38.91 -41.39
C TYR A 6 -39.79 -37.39 -41.41
N TYR A 7 -40.93 -36.98 -41.95
CA TYR A 7 -41.35 -35.58 -41.99
C TYR A 7 -41.62 -34.99 -40.61
N GLN A 8 -42.25 -35.76 -39.70
CA GLN A 8 -42.51 -35.34 -38.32
C GLN A 8 -41.18 -35.15 -37.52
N LYS A 9 -40.24 -36.06 -37.72
CA LYS A 9 -38.92 -35.98 -37.06
C LYS A 9 -38.12 -34.79 -37.52
N ASN A 10 -38.13 -34.46 -38.82
CA ASN A 10 -37.45 -33.27 -39.33
C ASN A 10 -38.11 -31.96 -38.89
N LYS A 11 -39.44 -31.89 -38.88
CA LYS A 11 -40.19 -30.73 -38.41
C LYS A 11 -39.91 -30.41 -36.93
N ASN A 12 -39.87 -31.42 -36.07
CA ASN A 12 -39.54 -31.29 -34.65
C ASN A 12 -38.07 -30.88 -34.41
N GLY A 13 -37.13 -31.33 -35.28
CA GLY A 13 -35.72 -30.92 -35.26
C GLY A 13 -35.56 -29.43 -35.58
N GLN A 14 -36.25 -28.96 -36.65
CA GLN A 14 -36.21 -27.55 -37.04
C GLN A 14 -36.85 -26.63 -35.99
N ILE A 15 -37.97 -27.04 -35.36
CA ILE A 15 -38.60 -26.26 -34.28
C ILE A 15 -37.66 -26.12 -33.10
N LYS A 16 -37.00 -27.20 -32.64
CA LYS A 16 -36.04 -27.16 -31.53
C LYS A 16 -34.83 -26.25 -31.84
N GLN A 17 -34.38 -26.23 -33.09
CA GLN A 17 -33.27 -25.37 -33.50
C GLN A 17 -33.67 -23.88 -33.50
N ILE A 18 -34.88 -23.55 -33.99
CA ILE A 18 -35.41 -22.17 -33.94
C ILE A 18 -35.62 -21.68 -32.50
N GLU A 19 -36.11 -22.54 -31.59
CA GLU A 19 -36.25 -22.20 -30.17
C GLU A 19 -34.90 -21.97 -29.50
N LYS A 20 -33.88 -22.77 -29.82
CA LYS A 20 -32.52 -22.62 -29.31
C LYS A 20 -31.89 -21.28 -29.77
N GLU A 21 -32.10 -20.90 -31.01
CA GLU A 21 -31.64 -19.63 -31.59
C GLU A 21 -32.35 -18.42 -30.93
N LYS A 22 -33.69 -18.49 -30.78
CA LYS A 22 -34.47 -17.45 -30.09
C LYS A 22 -34.01 -17.26 -28.66
N ASN A 23 -33.75 -18.33 -27.92
CA ASN A 23 -33.26 -18.27 -26.55
C ASN A 23 -31.84 -17.71 -26.47
N THR A 24 -30.98 -18.01 -27.44
CA THR A 24 -29.62 -17.45 -27.54
C THR A 24 -29.65 -15.97 -27.85
N LEU A 25 -30.51 -15.50 -28.73
CA LEU A 25 -30.72 -14.08 -29.04
C LEU A 25 -31.29 -13.31 -27.85
N LYS A 26 -32.23 -13.92 -27.11
CA LYS A 26 -32.80 -13.32 -25.89
C LYS A 26 -31.74 -13.15 -24.80
N LYS A 27 -30.86 -14.15 -24.59
CA LYS A 27 -29.71 -14.08 -23.69
C LYS A 27 -28.68 -13.02 -24.11
N LYS A 28 -28.38 -12.91 -25.42
CA LYS A 28 -27.47 -11.85 -25.93
C LYS A 28 -28.04 -10.44 -25.74
N LYS A 29 -29.36 -10.23 -25.97
CA LYS A 29 -30.03 -8.94 -25.74
C LYS A 29 -30.06 -8.58 -24.23
N MET A 30 -30.30 -9.56 -23.34
CA MET A 30 -30.23 -9.33 -21.89
C MET A 30 -28.80 -8.98 -21.41
N LYS A 31 -27.78 -9.70 -21.90
CA LYS A 31 -26.39 -9.38 -21.58
C LYS A 31 -25.99 -7.98 -22.03
N LYS A 32 -26.40 -7.55 -23.23
CA LYS A 32 -26.16 -6.17 -23.70
C LYS A 32 -26.88 -5.14 -22.85
N LYS A 33 -28.15 -5.36 -22.45
CA LYS A 33 -28.87 -4.45 -21.54
C LYS A 33 -28.23 -4.39 -20.15
N LEU A 34 -27.79 -5.54 -19.61
CA LEU A 34 -27.11 -5.60 -18.32
C LEU A 34 -25.75 -4.88 -18.38
N LEU A 35 -25.00 -5.05 -19.48
CA LEU A 35 -23.72 -4.36 -19.67
C LEU A 35 -23.91 -2.84 -19.76
N PHE A 36 -24.96 -2.37 -20.44
CA PHE A 36 -25.31 -0.95 -20.49
C PHE A 36 -25.76 -0.39 -19.14
N LEU A 37 -26.50 -1.19 -18.35
CA LEU A 37 -26.92 -0.79 -17.02
C LEU A 37 -25.73 -0.69 -16.04
N VAL A 38 -24.79 -1.64 -16.11
CA VAL A 38 -23.57 -1.64 -15.31
C VAL A 38 -22.65 -0.46 -15.71
N ALA A 39 -22.53 -0.18 -17.02
CA ALA A 39 -21.76 0.97 -17.48
C ALA A 39 -22.42 2.32 -17.07
N ALA A 40 -23.76 2.41 -17.08
CA ALA A 40 -24.47 3.60 -16.62
C ALA A 40 -24.39 3.79 -15.11
N PHE A 41 -24.36 2.69 -14.31
CA PHE A 41 -24.15 2.76 -12.85
C PHE A 41 -22.70 3.11 -12.47
N ALA A 42 -21.72 2.70 -13.28
CA ALA A 42 -20.31 3.09 -13.06
C ALA A 42 -20.08 4.59 -13.32
N LEU A 43 -20.96 5.26 -14.07
CA LEU A 43 -20.91 6.71 -14.30
C LEU A 43 -21.67 7.54 -13.24
N PHE A 44 -22.38 6.90 -12.30
CA PHE A 44 -23.15 7.54 -11.24
C PHE A 44 -22.72 7.11 -9.83
N VAL A 45 -21.47 6.66 -9.65
CA VAL A 45 -20.86 6.74 -8.33
C VAL A 45 -20.58 8.23 -8.13
N PRO A 46 -21.26 8.93 -7.19
CA PRO A 46 -20.82 10.26 -6.83
C PRO A 46 -19.35 10.10 -6.44
N SER A 47 -18.46 10.69 -7.22
CA SER A 47 -17.12 10.90 -6.77
C SER A 47 -17.29 11.80 -5.54
N VAL A 48 -17.23 11.20 -4.35
CA VAL A 48 -16.97 11.98 -3.16
C VAL A 48 -15.70 12.74 -3.54
N LEU A 49 -15.81 14.05 -3.73
CA LEU A 49 -14.64 14.85 -4.01
C LEU A 49 -13.71 14.63 -2.81
N ALA A 50 -12.60 13.94 -3.05
CA ALA A 50 -11.55 13.85 -2.05
C ALA A 50 -11.22 15.30 -1.63
N ALA A 51 -11.01 15.52 -0.33
CA ALA A 51 -10.60 16.84 0.13
C ALA A 51 -9.34 17.25 -0.63
N GLU A 52 -9.23 18.53 -0.97
CA GLU A 52 -8.03 19.04 -1.68
C GLU A 52 -6.76 18.75 -0.88
N PRO A 53 -5.65 18.42 -1.56
CA PRO A 53 -4.36 18.29 -0.92
C PRO A 53 -4.00 19.57 -0.16
N ASN A 54 -3.48 19.42 1.06
CA ASN A 54 -3.16 20.57 1.91
C ASN A 54 -1.87 20.37 2.71
N TYR A 55 -1.19 21.48 3.00
CA TYR A 55 -0.05 21.52 3.91
C TYR A 55 -0.46 22.16 5.23
N ASP A 56 -0.27 21.42 6.31
CA ASP A 56 -0.46 21.90 7.67
C ASP A 56 0.90 22.21 8.32
N ALA A 57 1.18 23.49 8.50
CA ALA A 57 2.44 23.95 9.08
C ALA A 57 2.56 23.63 10.58
N SER A 58 1.45 23.46 11.30
CA SER A 58 1.47 23.18 12.74
C SER A 58 2.01 21.80 13.05
N VAL A 59 1.77 20.84 12.17
CA VAL A 59 2.28 19.46 12.25
C VAL A 59 3.38 19.19 11.21
N LYS A 60 3.78 20.19 10.43
CA LYS A 60 4.77 20.06 9.34
C LYS A 60 4.46 18.89 8.41
N ALA A 61 3.22 18.76 8.00
CA ALA A 61 2.73 17.64 7.21
C ALA A 61 1.96 18.12 5.98
N PHE A 62 2.13 17.39 4.88
CA PHE A 62 1.33 17.49 3.68
C PHE A 62 0.42 16.27 3.58
N PHE A 63 -0.88 16.52 3.41
CA PHE A 63 -1.92 15.50 3.26
C PHE A 63 -2.44 15.50 1.83
N ALA A 64 -2.24 14.40 1.13
CA ALA A 64 -2.72 14.23 -0.25
C ALA A 64 -4.22 13.92 -0.34
N ASN A 65 -4.84 13.51 0.78
CA ASN A 65 -6.27 13.23 0.90
C ASN A 65 -6.82 12.28 -0.19
N GLY A 66 -6.01 11.28 -0.59
CA GLY A 66 -6.37 10.33 -1.64
C GLY A 66 -6.04 10.79 -3.07
N THR A 67 -5.68 12.05 -3.28
CA THR A 67 -5.21 12.55 -4.57
C THR A 67 -3.80 12.01 -4.82
N PRO A 68 -3.51 11.40 -5.99
CA PRO A 68 -2.16 11.00 -6.34
C PRO A 68 -1.20 12.20 -6.38
N VAL A 69 -0.05 12.08 -5.70
CA VAL A 69 0.95 13.14 -5.66
C VAL A 69 2.31 12.67 -6.15
N THR A 70 3.03 13.58 -6.80
CA THR A 70 4.43 13.40 -7.19
C THR A 70 5.29 14.42 -6.46
N VAL A 71 6.37 13.95 -5.85
CA VAL A 71 7.31 14.77 -5.11
C VAL A 71 8.61 14.89 -5.92
N GLU A 72 9.06 16.12 -6.12
CA GLU A 72 10.25 16.44 -6.90
C GLU A 72 11.21 17.34 -6.09
N ALA A 73 12.43 17.48 -6.59
CA ALA A 73 13.36 18.48 -6.05
C ALA A 73 12.84 19.90 -6.33
N ARG A 74 13.08 20.81 -5.41
CA ARG A 74 12.79 22.24 -5.62
C ARG A 74 13.71 22.83 -6.67
N THR A 75 13.19 23.73 -7.49
CA THR A 75 13.95 24.41 -8.55
C THR A 75 14.47 25.77 -8.12
N ASP A 76 14.08 26.27 -6.94
CA ASP A 76 14.46 27.57 -6.39
C ASP A 76 15.76 27.51 -5.54
N GLY A 77 16.43 26.37 -5.51
CA GLY A 77 17.69 26.15 -4.79
C GLY A 77 17.54 26.02 -3.27
N GLN A 78 16.31 26.02 -2.74
CA GLN A 78 16.08 25.80 -1.31
C GLN A 78 15.98 24.31 -0.99
N ASP A 79 16.37 23.91 0.23
CA ASP A 79 16.17 22.54 0.73
C ASP A 79 14.67 22.27 0.94
N GLY A 80 14.26 21.05 0.65
CA GLY A 80 12.88 20.60 0.74
C GLY A 80 12.40 19.92 -0.53
N ALA A 81 11.12 19.99 -0.80
CA ALA A 81 10.50 19.32 -1.94
C ALA A 81 9.42 20.19 -2.60
N LEU A 82 9.13 19.90 -3.85
CA LEU A 82 7.96 20.39 -4.58
C LEU A 82 6.97 19.24 -4.76
N ILE A 83 5.80 19.36 -4.17
CA ILE A 83 4.74 18.36 -4.26
C ILE A 83 3.74 18.81 -5.31
N LYS A 84 3.47 17.96 -6.30
CA LYS A 84 2.59 18.21 -7.44
C LYS A 84 1.41 17.24 -7.46
N TRP A 85 0.24 17.71 -7.86
CA TRP A 85 -0.96 16.91 -8.10
C TRP A 85 -1.75 17.49 -9.26
N ASP A 86 -2.78 16.78 -9.70
CA ASP A 86 -3.70 17.32 -10.71
C ASP A 86 -4.44 18.55 -10.14
N GLY A 87 -4.21 19.71 -10.73
CA GLY A 87 -4.76 20.99 -10.32
C GLY A 87 -3.86 21.85 -9.43
N GLY A 88 -2.66 21.39 -8.99
CA GLY A 88 -1.82 22.26 -8.17
C GLY A 88 -0.43 21.74 -7.81
N GLU A 89 0.31 22.61 -7.12
CA GLU A 89 1.62 22.27 -6.57
C GLU A 89 1.91 23.04 -5.27
N LYS A 90 2.77 22.51 -4.43
CA LYS A 90 3.20 23.12 -3.17
C LYS A 90 4.66 22.85 -2.88
N ALA A 91 5.45 23.89 -2.72
CA ALA A 91 6.79 23.81 -2.17
C ALA A 91 6.69 23.64 -0.64
N VAL A 92 7.42 22.68 -0.10
CA VAL A 92 7.46 22.35 1.33
C VAL A 92 8.89 22.29 1.86
N PRO A 93 9.11 22.61 3.17
CA PRO A 93 10.41 22.47 3.82
C PRO A 93 10.89 21.01 3.90
N ALA A 94 12.20 20.82 4.09
CA ALA A 94 12.85 19.50 4.17
C ALA A 94 12.47 18.68 5.40
N ASP A 95 11.86 19.29 6.41
CA ASP A 95 11.35 18.61 7.63
C ASP A 95 9.86 18.22 7.50
N THR A 96 9.29 18.33 6.30
CA THR A 96 7.90 17.95 6.02
C THR A 96 7.74 16.44 5.92
N SER A 97 6.68 15.92 6.54
CA SER A 97 6.17 14.56 6.32
C SER A 97 5.05 14.58 5.29
N VAL A 98 5.03 13.60 4.37
CA VAL A 98 3.99 13.46 3.35
C VAL A 98 3.11 12.26 3.66
N PHE A 99 1.80 12.48 3.70
CA PHE A 99 0.78 11.46 3.90
C PHE A 99 -0.07 11.32 2.63
N GLY A 100 -0.20 10.11 2.10
CA GLY A 100 -1.12 9.83 0.99
C GLY A 100 -2.58 9.94 1.39
N GLY A 101 -2.91 9.60 2.63
CA GLY A 101 -4.24 9.69 3.20
C GLY A 101 -4.53 11.03 3.87
N SER A 102 -5.62 11.05 4.63
CA SER A 102 -6.17 12.24 5.30
C SER A 102 -5.68 12.33 6.75
N HIS A 103 -5.95 13.49 7.36
CA HIS A 103 -5.80 13.76 8.79
C HIS A 103 -7.18 13.80 9.44
N GLU A 104 -7.39 13.00 10.50
CA GLU A 104 -8.61 12.98 11.32
C GLU A 104 -9.92 12.84 10.51
N SER A 105 -9.95 11.91 9.56
CA SER A 105 -11.11 11.66 8.71
C SER A 105 -11.73 10.28 8.96
N ASP A 106 -13.05 10.25 9.13
CA ASP A 106 -13.83 9.01 9.18
C ASP A 106 -14.06 8.39 7.80
N GLU A 107 -13.78 9.13 6.74
CA GLU A 107 -14.00 8.68 5.38
C GLU A 107 -12.91 7.69 4.95
N LYS A 108 -13.35 6.56 4.41
CA LYS A 108 -12.42 5.58 3.84
C LYS A 108 -12.05 5.95 2.42
N LEU A 109 -10.79 6.30 2.20
CA LEU A 109 -10.24 6.49 0.86
C LEU A 109 -10.05 5.14 0.16
N ALA A 110 -10.44 5.05 -1.10
CA ALA A 110 -10.26 3.84 -1.89
C ALA A 110 -8.77 3.55 -2.15
N THR A 111 -8.04 4.58 -2.57
CA THR A 111 -6.61 4.49 -2.91
C THR A 111 -5.85 5.74 -2.50
N THR A 112 -4.55 5.58 -2.25
CA THR A 112 -3.59 6.67 -2.11
C THR A 112 -2.33 6.36 -2.89
N SER A 113 -1.67 7.37 -3.44
CA SER A 113 -0.42 7.22 -4.19
C SER A 113 0.52 8.38 -3.92
N VAL A 114 1.73 8.07 -3.44
CA VAL A 114 2.81 9.02 -3.25
C VAL A 114 4.02 8.54 -4.04
N THR A 115 4.41 9.27 -5.08
CA THR A 115 5.62 8.99 -5.87
C THR A 115 6.67 10.04 -5.59
N VAL A 116 7.85 9.63 -5.13
CA VAL A 116 8.97 10.55 -4.85
C VAL A 116 10.06 10.34 -5.88
N ASN A 117 10.30 11.36 -6.70
CA ASN A 117 11.36 11.38 -7.72
C ASN A 117 12.59 12.20 -7.25
N GLY A 118 12.42 13.07 -6.23
CA GLY A 118 13.49 13.92 -5.75
C GLY A 118 13.08 14.80 -4.58
N GLY A 119 13.96 15.70 -4.17
CA GLY A 119 13.76 16.59 -3.03
C GLY A 119 14.15 15.96 -1.69
N THR A 120 14.04 16.75 -0.62
CA THR A 120 14.33 16.33 0.75
C THR A 120 13.04 16.35 1.58
N LEU A 121 12.74 15.25 2.26
CA LEU A 121 11.59 15.08 3.13
C LEU A 121 12.01 14.52 4.49
N ASN A 122 11.15 14.68 5.50
CA ASN A 122 11.28 13.95 6.75
C ASN A 122 10.75 12.52 6.57
N ASN A 123 9.43 12.34 6.55
CA ASN A 123 8.81 11.03 6.43
C ASN A 123 7.89 10.96 5.20
N VAL A 124 7.62 9.72 4.74
CA VAL A 124 6.58 9.42 3.76
C VAL A 124 5.70 8.29 4.27
N PHE A 125 4.39 8.51 4.27
CA PHE A 125 3.38 7.55 4.68
C PHE A 125 2.39 7.31 3.53
N GLY A 126 2.09 6.06 3.22
CA GLY A 126 1.06 5.72 2.24
C GLY A 126 -0.35 5.98 2.75
N GLY A 127 -0.61 5.73 4.04
CA GLY A 127 -1.87 6.04 4.71
C GLY A 127 -1.94 7.49 5.20
N GLY A 128 -2.86 7.75 6.12
CA GLY A 128 -3.04 9.07 6.72
C GLY A 128 -2.53 9.15 8.16
N LEU A 129 -2.87 10.25 8.81
CA LEU A 129 -2.49 10.56 10.19
C LEU A 129 -3.71 10.53 11.12
N HIS A 130 -3.54 9.96 12.32
CA HIS A 130 -4.60 9.78 13.30
C HIS A 130 -5.78 8.96 12.74
N LYS A 131 -6.98 9.44 12.84
CA LYS A 131 -8.19 8.79 12.38
C LYS A 131 -8.26 8.78 10.84
N SER A 132 -7.81 7.70 10.22
CA SER A 132 -7.72 7.60 8.75
C SER A 132 -7.86 6.14 8.29
N SER A 133 -8.61 5.93 7.21
CA SER A 133 -8.80 4.61 6.61
C SER A 133 -8.54 4.63 5.11
N VAL A 134 -7.74 3.67 4.61
CA VAL A 134 -7.34 3.58 3.20
C VAL A 134 -7.48 2.13 2.71
N GLY A 135 -8.08 1.93 1.55
CA GLY A 135 -8.17 0.62 0.90
C GLY A 135 -6.80 0.15 0.39
N THR A 136 -6.19 0.90 -0.51
CA THR A 136 -4.86 0.57 -1.02
C THR A 136 -3.97 1.80 -1.00
N SER A 137 -2.85 1.72 -0.31
CA SER A 137 -1.80 2.74 -0.32
C SER A 137 -0.61 2.28 -1.15
N THR A 138 0.00 3.21 -1.89
CA THR A 138 1.21 2.95 -2.67
C THR A 138 2.20 4.08 -2.49
N VAL A 139 3.41 3.73 -2.04
CA VAL A 139 4.56 4.63 -1.91
C VAL A 139 5.64 4.15 -2.88
N ILE A 140 6.04 5.00 -3.82
CA ILE A 140 7.09 4.71 -4.79
C ILE A 140 8.23 5.70 -4.60
N ILE A 141 9.42 5.21 -4.32
CA ILE A 141 10.62 6.00 -4.12
C ILE A 141 11.57 5.76 -5.30
N ASN A 142 11.63 6.72 -6.20
CA ASN A 142 12.55 6.71 -7.34
C ASN A 142 13.83 7.51 -7.06
N GLY A 143 13.77 8.45 -6.11
CA GLY A 143 14.87 9.34 -5.74
C GLY A 143 14.53 10.12 -4.48
N GLY A 144 15.32 11.17 -4.20
CA GLY A 144 15.14 12.04 -3.04
C GLY A 144 15.94 11.61 -1.82
N LYS A 145 15.88 12.46 -0.78
CA LYS A 145 16.55 12.27 0.51
C LYS A 145 15.53 12.24 1.65
N PHE A 146 15.61 11.22 2.49
CA PHE A 146 14.66 10.98 3.58
C PHE A 146 15.40 11.02 4.91
N LYS A 147 15.12 12.06 5.73
CA LYS A 147 15.68 12.23 7.09
C LYS A 147 15.00 11.33 8.13
N GLY A 148 13.79 10.88 7.83
CA GLY A 148 12.96 10.03 8.67
C GLY A 148 12.59 8.71 8.02
N PHE A 149 11.34 8.29 8.16
CA PHE A 149 10.85 6.97 7.82
C PHE A 149 10.08 6.96 6.51
N ILE A 150 10.11 5.80 5.82
CA ILE A 150 9.22 5.49 4.70
C ILE A 150 8.30 4.37 5.17
N GLN A 151 6.97 4.58 5.10
CA GLN A 151 5.98 3.64 5.61
C GLN A 151 4.84 3.43 4.61
N GLY A 152 4.44 2.19 4.41
CA GLY A 152 3.30 1.86 3.55
C GLY A 152 1.95 2.15 4.20
N GLY A 153 1.85 1.98 5.51
CA GLY A 153 0.65 2.31 6.30
C GLY A 153 0.55 3.78 6.68
N GLY A 154 -0.28 4.07 7.65
CA GLY A 154 -0.44 5.41 8.22
C GLY A 154 0.19 5.53 9.60
N ALA A 155 0.09 6.72 10.22
CA ALA A 155 0.55 6.98 11.56
C ALA A 155 -0.62 7.27 12.51
N ALA A 156 -0.63 6.62 13.67
CA ALA A 156 -1.65 6.86 14.69
C ALA A 156 -1.37 8.11 15.52
N SER A 157 -0.10 8.52 15.64
CA SER A 157 0.27 9.80 16.24
C SER A 157 1.52 10.36 15.57
N TYR A 158 1.60 11.68 15.50
CA TYR A 158 2.76 12.38 14.95
C TYR A 158 3.96 12.43 15.93
N SER A 159 3.69 12.40 17.23
CA SER A 159 4.73 12.39 18.25
C SER A 159 5.02 10.94 18.66
N GLY A 160 6.16 10.40 18.26
CA GLY A 160 6.60 9.05 18.61
C GLY A 160 6.71 8.76 20.12
N SER A 161 6.27 9.68 20.97
CA SER A 161 6.31 9.55 22.44
C SER A 161 5.07 8.90 23.07
N THR A 162 3.94 8.86 22.37
CA THR A 162 2.68 8.33 22.93
C THR A 162 2.31 6.93 22.45
N CYS A 163 3.05 6.38 21.49
CA CYS A 163 2.80 5.05 20.92
C CYS A 163 3.48 3.91 21.69
N HIS A 164 3.81 4.12 22.95
CA HIS A 164 4.68 3.21 23.71
C HIS A 164 3.95 2.12 24.49
N ASN A 165 2.74 1.75 24.12
CA ASN A 165 2.20 0.53 24.70
C ASN A 165 2.18 -0.62 23.68
N PRO A 166 3.33 -1.30 23.45
CA PRO A 166 3.43 -2.42 22.52
C PRO A 166 2.66 -3.67 23.00
N TRP A 167 2.04 -3.60 24.16
CA TRP A 167 1.40 -4.72 24.87
C TRP A 167 -0.12 -4.75 24.68
N TYR A 168 -0.66 -3.92 23.82
CA TYR A 168 -2.10 -3.80 23.68
C TYR A 168 -2.65 -4.98 22.87
N GLU A 169 -3.11 -6.02 23.56
CA GLU A 169 -4.07 -6.97 23.00
C GLU A 169 -5.30 -6.14 22.62
N GLY A 170 -5.67 -6.10 21.33
CA GLY A 170 -6.75 -5.23 20.83
C GLY A 170 -6.26 -4.03 20.01
N ALA A 171 -4.95 -3.95 19.70
CA ALA A 171 -4.42 -2.91 18.82
C ALA A 171 -5.09 -2.90 17.45
N LYS A 172 -5.58 -4.05 16.99
CA LYS A 172 -6.31 -4.20 15.73
C LYS A 172 -7.70 -3.58 15.79
N GLU A 173 -8.45 -3.86 16.85
CA GLU A 173 -9.81 -3.38 17.09
C GLU A 173 -9.85 -1.90 17.42
N ASN A 174 -8.79 -1.39 18.02
CA ASN A 174 -8.65 0.00 18.44
C ASN A 174 -7.77 0.83 17.49
N ALA A 175 -7.40 0.29 16.34
CA ALA A 175 -6.57 1.00 15.39
C ALA A 175 -7.28 2.25 14.89
N THR A 176 -6.64 3.39 15.07
CA THR A 176 -7.14 4.68 14.60
C THR A 176 -6.79 4.91 13.12
N THR A 177 -5.75 4.23 12.64
CA THR A 177 -5.33 4.28 11.24
C THR A 177 -5.34 2.89 10.66
N VAL A 178 -6.10 2.70 9.58
CA VAL A 178 -6.28 1.39 8.93
C VAL A 178 -5.90 1.46 7.46
N VAL A 179 -5.07 0.51 7.00
CA VAL A 179 -4.77 0.33 5.56
C VAL A 179 -5.01 -1.12 5.19
N ASP A 180 -5.89 -1.38 4.20
CA ASP A 180 -6.16 -2.76 3.79
C ASP A 180 -4.96 -3.36 3.03
N ASN A 181 -4.37 -2.62 2.08
CA ASN A 181 -3.19 -3.05 1.32
C ASN A 181 -2.17 -1.90 1.27
N ALA A 182 -1.01 -2.11 1.86
CA ALA A 182 0.09 -1.15 1.86
C ALA A 182 1.22 -1.64 0.96
N ASN A 183 1.66 -0.82 0.01
CA ASN A 183 2.72 -1.14 -0.92
C ASN A 183 3.84 -0.10 -0.83
N VAL A 184 5.07 -0.55 -0.63
CA VAL A 184 6.28 0.28 -0.66
C VAL A 184 7.22 -0.25 -1.74
N ILE A 185 7.61 0.60 -2.67
CA ILE A 185 8.52 0.26 -3.78
C ILE A 185 9.71 1.21 -3.73
N ILE A 186 10.90 0.68 -3.51
CA ILE A 186 12.16 1.43 -3.42
C ILE A 186 12.98 1.16 -4.68
N ASN A 187 13.04 2.13 -5.58
CA ASN A 187 13.82 2.07 -6.82
C ASN A 187 15.12 2.89 -6.71
N GLY A 188 15.17 3.87 -5.79
CA GLY A 188 16.29 4.80 -5.62
C GLY A 188 16.16 5.59 -4.32
N GLY A 189 16.93 6.68 -4.19
CA GLY A 189 16.89 7.59 -3.06
C GLY A 189 17.96 7.35 -2.00
N GLU A 190 18.14 8.35 -1.12
CA GLU A 190 19.01 8.32 0.06
C GLU A 190 18.12 8.20 1.31
N ILE A 191 18.19 7.05 1.99
CA ILE A 191 17.34 6.75 3.14
C ILE A 191 18.21 6.75 4.39
N GLU A 192 18.08 7.80 5.22
CA GLU A 192 18.89 7.92 6.44
C GLU A 192 18.40 7.02 7.58
N LYS A 193 17.11 6.66 7.59
CA LYS A 193 16.53 5.85 8.66
C LYS A 193 15.95 4.54 8.12
N ASP A 194 14.68 4.31 8.31
CA ASP A 194 14.10 2.97 8.24
C ASP A 194 12.93 2.92 7.25
N VAL A 195 12.67 1.72 6.72
CA VAL A 195 11.55 1.42 5.83
C VAL A 195 10.63 0.41 6.50
N PHE A 196 9.33 0.70 6.53
CA PHE A 196 8.30 -0.15 7.10
C PHE A 196 7.22 -0.47 6.04
N GLY A 197 6.80 -1.71 5.94
CA GLY A 197 5.67 -2.10 5.11
C GLY A 197 4.33 -1.64 5.70
N GLY A 198 4.18 -1.75 7.01
CA GLY A 198 2.99 -1.32 7.75
C GLY A 198 3.04 0.14 8.23
N GLY A 199 2.23 0.44 9.23
CA GLY A 199 2.10 1.79 9.79
C GLY A 199 2.75 1.96 11.16
N GLU A 200 2.57 3.13 11.77
CA GLU A 200 3.16 3.51 13.05
C GLU A 200 2.10 3.62 14.16
N GLY A 201 2.49 3.22 15.38
CA GLY A 201 1.67 3.36 16.56
C GLY A 201 0.43 2.46 16.56
N ILE A 202 -0.70 2.95 17.05
CA ILE A 202 -1.98 2.21 17.06
C ILE A 202 -2.56 2.17 15.64
N SER A 203 -1.82 1.56 14.71
CA SER A 203 -2.18 1.38 13.32
C SER A 203 -2.41 -0.09 12.98
N TYR A 204 -3.29 -0.33 12.02
CA TYR A 204 -3.55 -1.66 11.50
C TYR A 204 -3.36 -1.71 9.98
N THR A 205 -2.54 -2.64 9.53
CA THR A 205 -2.33 -2.92 8.10
C THR A 205 -2.71 -4.38 7.84
N LYS A 206 -3.72 -4.63 6.99
CA LYS A 206 -4.11 -6.02 6.70
C LYS A 206 -3.05 -6.73 5.89
N LYS A 207 -2.57 -6.09 4.80
CA LYS A 207 -1.51 -6.64 3.96
C LYS A 207 -0.45 -5.59 3.69
N ALA A 208 0.80 -5.92 3.95
CA ALA A 208 1.94 -5.09 3.63
C ALA A 208 2.81 -5.75 2.55
N SER A 209 3.33 -4.96 1.63
CA SER A 209 4.27 -5.42 0.61
C SER A 209 5.43 -4.43 0.48
N VAL A 210 6.65 -4.92 0.56
CA VAL A 210 7.86 -4.10 0.34
C VAL A 210 8.65 -4.69 -0.81
N THR A 211 8.93 -3.88 -1.82
CA THR A 211 9.82 -4.24 -2.92
C THR A 211 11.03 -3.33 -2.92
N VAL A 212 12.23 -3.88 -2.80
CA VAL A 212 13.49 -3.17 -3.05
C VAL A 212 13.98 -3.60 -4.42
N ALA A 213 13.94 -2.70 -5.39
CA ALA A 213 14.26 -3.00 -6.78
C ALA A 213 15.76 -3.25 -6.98
N LYS A 214 16.11 -3.94 -8.05
CA LYS A 214 17.49 -4.19 -8.44
C LYS A 214 18.26 -2.89 -8.74
N SER A 215 17.57 -1.84 -9.15
CA SER A 215 18.13 -0.51 -9.40
C SER A 215 18.57 0.23 -8.13
N PHE A 216 18.02 -0.14 -6.97
CA PHE A 216 18.42 0.48 -5.71
C PHE A 216 19.78 -0.07 -5.26
N THR A 217 20.76 0.81 -5.17
CA THR A 217 22.14 0.48 -4.74
C THR A 217 22.51 1.12 -3.40
N GLY A 218 21.53 1.81 -2.77
CA GLY A 218 21.73 2.53 -1.50
C GLY A 218 21.70 1.61 -0.28
N ASN A 219 21.70 2.25 0.89
CA ASN A 219 21.65 1.57 2.19
C ASN A 219 20.30 1.80 2.86
N ILE A 220 19.79 0.78 3.53
CA ILE A 220 18.64 0.86 4.45
C ILE A 220 19.11 0.36 5.81
N ARG A 221 18.94 1.19 6.85
CA ARG A 221 19.36 0.82 8.20
C ARG A 221 18.50 -0.33 8.76
N TYR A 222 17.18 -0.13 8.81
CA TYR A 222 16.21 -1.17 9.15
C TYR A 222 15.15 -1.28 8.05
N LEU A 223 14.92 -2.50 7.57
CA LEU A 223 13.76 -2.82 6.74
C LEU A 223 12.87 -3.77 7.53
N THR A 224 11.69 -3.29 7.86
CA THR A 224 10.69 -4.01 8.64
C THR A 224 9.44 -4.26 7.79
N LEU A 225 9.00 -5.50 7.69
CA LEU A 225 7.82 -5.83 6.87
C LEU A 225 6.53 -5.30 7.46
N GLY A 226 6.37 -5.40 8.76
CA GLY A 226 5.24 -4.83 9.49
C GLY A 226 5.44 -3.34 9.79
N GLY A 227 4.69 -2.88 10.77
CA GLY A 227 4.76 -1.50 11.22
C GLY A 227 5.76 -1.26 12.36
N SER A 228 5.97 0.01 12.66
CA SER A 228 6.63 0.45 13.88
C SER A 228 5.58 0.55 14.99
N ASN A 229 5.56 -0.40 15.92
CA ASN A 229 4.56 -0.57 16.99
C ASN A 229 3.10 -0.85 16.49
N GLY A 230 2.89 -1.08 15.19
CA GLY A 230 1.59 -1.36 14.60
C GLY A 230 1.27 -2.85 14.51
N TYR A 231 0.02 -3.15 14.17
CA TYR A 231 -0.42 -4.51 13.85
C TYR A 231 -0.45 -4.72 12.35
N THR A 232 0.05 -5.88 11.89
CA THR A 232 -0.02 -6.27 10.47
C THR A 232 -0.50 -7.72 10.39
N ASP A 233 -1.50 -8.03 9.55
CA ASP A 233 -1.89 -9.43 9.37
C ASP A 233 -0.82 -10.16 8.54
N ASP A 234 -0.71 -9.83 7.27
CA ASP A 234 0.20 -10.51 6.36
C ASP A 234 1.21 -9.51 5.76
N ALA A 235 2.47 -9.90 5.69
CA ALA A 235 3.47 -9.08 5.01
C ALA A 235 4.37 -9.89 4.09
N THR A 236 4.74 -9.30 2.96
CA THR A 236 5.67 -9.86 2.00
C THR A 236 6.79 -8.87 1.68
N ALA A 237 7.99 -9.40 1.39
CA ALA A 237 9.08 -8.59 0.83
C ALA A 237 9.75 -9.30 -0.34
N LEU A 238 10.11 -8.50 -1.36
CA LEU A 238 10.93 -8.91 -2.48
C LEU A 238 12.16 -7.99 -2.57
N LEU A 239 13.34 -8.53 -2.24
CA LEU A 239 14.58 -7.78 -2.09
C LEU A 239 15.54 -8.13 -3.21
N LEU A 240 15.58 -7.28 -4.25
CA LEU A 240 16.34 -7.52 -5.48
C LEU A 240 17.66 -6.74 -5.53
N GLY A 241 17.89 -5.80 -4.61
CA GLY A 241 19.09 -4.95 -4.58
C GLY A 241 19.25 -4.23 -3.25
N GLY A 242 20.27 -3.36 -3.17
CA GLY A 242 20.59 -2.57 -1.99
C GLY A 242 21.31 -3.32 -0.89
N LYS A 243 21.71 -2.55 0.13
CA LYS A 243 22.33 -3.05 1.36
C LYS A 243 21.40 -2.77 2.53
N ILE A 244 21.03 -3.81 3.25
CA ILE A 244 20.12 -3.73 4.38
C ILE A 244 20.88 -4.16 5.63
N LYS A 245 21.05 -3.24 6.59
CA LYS A 245 21.75 -3.55 7.81
C LYS A 245 20.95 -4.51 8.69
N VAL A 246 19.67 -4.25 8.89
CA VAL A 246 18.78 -5.12 9.66
C VAL A 246 17.50 -5.35 8.87
N LEU A 247 17.23 -6.61 8.54
CA LEU A 247 15.98 -7.09 7.98
C LEU A 247 15.19 -7.81 9.06
N GLN A 248 13.95 -7.37 9.30
CA GLN A 248 13.09 -8.00 10.31
C GLN A 248 11.62 -8.01 9.90
N SER A 249 10.86 -8.96 10.41
CA SER A 249 9.43 -9.02 10.12
C SER A 249 8.64 -7.95 10.86
N VAL A 250 8.95 -7.69 12.12
CA VAL A 250 8.28 -6.70 12.97
C VAL A 250 9.28 -5.87 13.76
N ASN A 251 8.88 -4.66 14.13
CA ASN A 251 9.60 -3.82 15.09
C ASN A 251 8.62 -3.35 16.17
N ARG A 252 8.70 -3.94 17.36
CA ARG A 252 7.85 -3.65 18.53
C ARG A 252 6.35 -3.72 18.23
N GLY A 253 5.93 -4.59 17.31
CA GLY A 253 4.55 -4.77 16.88
C GLY A 253 4.17 -6.25 16.79
N PHE A 254 3.02 -6.51 16.17
CA PHE A 254 2.50 -7.86 15.95
C PHE A 254 2.27 -8.11 14.47
N MET A 255 2.48 -9.37 14.06
CA MET A 255 2.23 -9.84 12.71
C MET A 255 1.70 -11.27 12.74
N GLU A 256 0.79 -11.60 11.84
CA GLU A 256 0.33 -12.99 11.71
C GLU A 256 1.27 -13.81 10.84
N THR A 257 1.57 -13.33 9.63
CA THR A 257 2.48 -14.01 8.72
C THR A 257 3.47 -13.07 8.05
N ALA A 258 4.69 -13.56 7.85
CA ALA A 258 5.75 -12.86 7.13
C ALA A 258 6.40 -13.79 6.09
N GLU A 259 6.53 -13.30 4.85
CA GLU A 259 7.27 -14.00 3.81
C GLU A 259 8.26 -13.04 3.12
N ILE A 260 9.54 -13.37 3.20
CA ILE A 260 10.63 -12.56 2.66
C ILE A 260 11.34 -13.36 1.58
N THR A 261 11.53 -12.79 0.41
CA THR A 261 12.36 -13.34 -0.66
C THR A 261 13.55 -12.41 -0.90
N VAL A 262 14.75 -12.91 -0.66
CA VAL A 262 16.01 -12.25 -0.96
C VAL A 262 16.55 -12.79 -2.28
N ASN A 263 16.68 -11.92 -3.28
CA ASN A 263 17.17 -12.29 -4.60
C ASN A 263 18.06 -11.18 -5.18
N GLY A 264 19.20 -10.93 -4.54
CA GLY A 264 20.21 -9.96 -4.99
C GLY A 264 20.59 -8.89 -3.95
N ALA A 265 19.80 -8.69 -2.88
CA ALA A 265 20.16 -7.76 -1.80
C ALA A 265 21.32 -8.31 -0.94
N GLU A 266 22.10 -7.40 -0.34
CA GLU A 266 23.07 -7.69 0.70
C GLU A 266 22.45 -7.38 2.07
N ILE A 267 22.42 -8.34 2.98
CA ILE A 267 21.78 -8.20 4.30
C ILE A 267 22.82 -8.53 5.38
N GLU A 268 23.05 -7.61 6.30
CA GLU A 268 23.99 -7.82 7.40
C GLU A 268 23.38 -8.71 8.50
N ASN A 269 22.14 -8.43 8.91
CA ASN A 269 21.43 -9.21 9.92
C ASN A 269 20.00 -9.48 9.48
N ALA A 270 19.51 -10.71 9.60
CA ALA A 270 18.14 -11.08 9.24
C ALA A 270 17.43 -11.79 10.41
N TYR A 271 16.26 -11.27 10.78
CA TYR A 271 15.43 -11.82 11.84
C TYR A 271 14.05 -12.19 11.28
N ALA A 272 13.66 -13.42 11.44
CA ALA A 272 12.32 -13.88 11.05
C ALA A 272 11.21 -13.29 11.95
N SER A 273 11.59 -12.67 13.07
CA SER A 273 10.70 -11.94 13.99
C SER A 273 11.28 -10.57 14.28
N ALA A 274 11.22 -10.08 15.51
CA ALA A 274 11.82 -8.83 15.94
C ALA A 274 13.29 -9.02 16.34
N GLU A 275 14.08 -7.95 16.21
CA GLU A 275 15.40 -7.88 16.84
C GLU A 275 15.26 -7.75 18.37
N GLY A 276 16.02 -8.54 19.15
CA GLY A 276 16.14 -8.43 20.60
C GLY A 276 15.22 -9.32 21.43
N ASP A 277 15.34 -9.21 22.78
CA ASP A 277 14.80 -10.16 23.76
C ASP A 277 13.29 -10.08 24.04
N ASN A 278 12.54 -9.32 23.26
CA ASN A 278 11.14 -9.04 23.57
C ASN A 278 10.23 -10.15 23.03
N GLN A 279 10.22 -11.30 23.71
CA GLN A 279 9.49 -12.53 23.35
C GLN A 279 7.96 -12.36 23.21
N LYS A 280 7.38 -11.23 23.61
CA LYS A 280 5.94 -10.96 23.52
C LYS A 280 5.55 -10.27 22.21
N LEU A 281 6.55 -9.79 21.46
CA LEU A 281 6.37 -9.13 20.16
C LEU A 281 6.88 -10.06 19.08
N GLY A 282 6.19 -10.10 17.93
CA GLY A 282 6.70 -10.94 16.87
C GLY A 282 5.66 -11.43 15.88
N VAL A 283 6.02 -12.52 15.21
CA VAL A 283 5.17 -13.19 14.23
C VAL A 283 4.43 -14.34 14.90
N ASN A 284 3.09 -14.30 14.86
CA ASN A 284 2.25 -15.23 15.61
C ASN A 284 2.12 -16.60 14.96
N LYS A 285 2.06 -16.69 13.63
CA LYS A 285 1.77 -17.95 12.91
C LYS A 285 2.96 -18.45 12.10
N LYS A 286 3.52 -17.62 11.23
CA LYS A 286 4.56 -18.08 10.29
C LYS A 286 5.46 -16.95 9.84
N ALA A 287 6.77 -17.12 9.96
CA ALA A 287 7.78 -16.30 9.32
C ALA A 287 8.70 -17.14 8.45
N VAL A 288 8.91 -16.72 7.21
CA VAL A 288 9.77 -17.43 6.24
C VAL A 288 10.70 -16.43 5.58
N ILE A 289 11.98 -16.78 5.51
CA ILE A 289 12.98 -16.06 4.72
C ILE A 289 13.53 -17.02 3.67
N ASN A 290 13.23 -16.75 2.40
CA ASN A 290 13.71 -17.48 1.25
C ASN A 290 14.91 -16.74 0.65
N ILE A 291 16.09 -17.34 0.66
CA ILE A 291 17.30 -16.75 0.07
C ILE A 291 17.56 -17.46 -1.25
N ILE A 292 17.37 -16.75 -2.37
CA ILE A 292 17.61 -17.25 -3.73
C ILE A 292 19.02 -16.86 -4.17
N SER A 293 19.38 -15.59 -3.97
CA SER A 293 20.70 -15.05 -4.25
C SER A 293 20.92 -13.78 -3.41
N GLY A 294 22.18 -13.35 -3.31
CA GLY A 294 22.57 -12.22 -2.47
C GLY A 294 23.48 -12.71 -1.34
N LYS A 295 23.66 -11.85 -0.32
CA LYS A 295 24.48 -12.14 0.84
C LYS A 295 23.67 -11.91 2.11
N VAL A 296 23.71 -12.87 3.04
CA VAL A 296 23.18 -12.71 4.40
C VAL A 296 24.28 -13.13 5.36
N GLU A 297 24.68 -12.25 6.25
CA GLU A 297 25.70 -12.51 7.28
C GLU A 297 25.06 -12.93 8.60
#